data_ea7926ab86b038a4deadcda7ad2a3e6f
#
_entry.id   ea7926ab86b038a4deadcda7ad2a3e6f
#
_cell.length_a   1.000
_cell.length_b   1.000
_cell.length_c   1.000
_cell.angle_alpha   90.00
_cell.angle_beta   90.00
_cell.angle_gamma   90.00
#
_symmetry.space_group_name_H-M   'P 1'
#
loop_
_entity.id
_entity.type
_entity.pdbx_description
1 polymer ?
#
loop_
_entity_poly.entity_id
_entity_poly.type
_entity_poly.pdbx_seq_one_letter_code
_entity_poly.pdbx_strand_id
1 'polypeptide(L)'
;MSVQEIDRGRGRIAVETVGAGPLVVCVPGMGESRASFRHLAPGLVAAGHRVAMMDLRGHGDSSADFDAYDDPAAASDVLAVIDALGGGPATVVGNSMGAAAAVLAAAERPAAVSRLVLIGPFVRDHGSAASRLLLRVLLARPWGAAVWRGYYGSLFGERRPADHDEHVSRALALLRRPGRWRAFQATTRTSHAPAEAALSEVSAATLVIMGDRDRDFPDPEAEAGWVADALRGRYRMIAGAGHYPMAEQADAALAAMLPFLTPEANHG
;
A
#
# COMPACT_ATOMS: atom_id res chain seq x y z
N MET A 1 -15.85 14.24 6.68
CA MET A 1 -15.23 13.26 5.78
C MET A 1 -16.22 12.12 5.61
N SER A 2 -16.59 11.74 4.38
CA SER A 2 -17.54 10.65 4.13
C SER A 2 -16.80 9.48 3.50
N VAL A 3 -17.05 8.29 4.02
CA VAL A 3 -16.57 7.04 3.41
C VAL A 3 -17.57 6.64 2.32
N GLN A 4 -17.07 6.50 1.11
CA GLN A 4 -17.81 5.99 -0.03
C GLN A 4 -17.58 4.47 -0.13
N GLU A 5 -18.59 3.73 -0.52
CA GLU A 5 -18.51 2.29 -0.80
C GLU A 5 -18.61 2.06 -2.30
N ILE A 6 -17.60 1.39 -2.86
CA ILE A 6 -17.54 1.05 -4.29
C ILE A 6 -17.94 -0.40 -4.44
N ASP A 7 -19.00 -0.65 -5.20
CA ASP A 7 -19.54 -1.98 -5.43
C ASP A 7 -18.57 -2.84 -6.28
N ARG A 8 -18.33 -4.06 -5.80
CA ARG A 8 -17.51 -5.09 -6.47
C ARG A 8 -18.29 -6.39 -6.68
N GLY A 9 -19.60 -6.30 -6.80
CA GLY A 9 -20.51 -7.43 -6.97
C GLY A 9 -20.73 -8.21 -5.69
N ARG A 10 -19.78 -9.04 -5.25
CA ARG A 10 -19.90 -9.84 -4.01
C ARG A 10 -19.53 -9.07 -2.74
N GLY A 11 -19.03 -7.84 -2.87
CA GLY A 11 -18.61 -7.03 -1.74
C GLY A 11 -18.38 -5.60 -2.15
N ARG A 12 -17.93 -4.78 -1.20
CA ARG A 12 -17.70 -3.35 -1.38
C ARG A 12 -16.32 -2.95 -0.89
N ILE A 13 -15.71 -2.00 -1.58
CA ILE A 13 -14.45 -1.38 -1.18
C ILE A 13 -14.76 -0.02 -0.57
N ALA A 14 -14.30 0.18 0.67
CA ALA A 14 -14.42 1.44 1.39
C ALA A 14 -13.31 2.40 0.98
N VAL A 15 -13.69 3.62 0.60
CA VAL A 15 -12.77 4.68 0.17
C VAL A 15 -13.15 5.98 0.86
N GLU A 16 -12.16 6.64 1.44
CA GLU A 16 -12.30 8.00 1.98
C GLU A 16 -11.60 8.98 1.05
N THR A 17 -12.33 10.00 0.59
CA THR A 17 -11.79 10.99 -0.34
C THR A 17 -11.75 12.37 0.30
N VAL A 18 -10.62 13.08 0.18
CA VAL A 18 -10.38 14.43 0.68
C VAL A 18 -9.65 15.29 -0.35
N GLY A 19 -9.85 16.59 -0.28
CA GLY A 19 -9.21 17.53 -1.18
C GLY A 19 -9.85 17.60 -2.58
N ALA A 20 -9.20 18.31 -3.48
CA ALA A 20 -9.58 18.50 -4.89
C ALA A 20 -8.32 18.56 -5.77
N GLY A 21 -8.46 18.35 -7.09
CA GLY A 21 -7.36 18.39 -8.05
C GLY A 21 -7.00 17.00 -8.60
N PRO A 22 -5.76 16.79 -9.08
CA PRO A 22 -5.31 15.51 -9.61
C PRO A 22 -5.47 14.39 -8.59
N LEU A 23 -5.97 13.23 -9.04
CA LEU A 23 -6.30 12.10 -8.17
C LEU A 23 -5.03 11.36 -7.72
N VAL A 24 -4.94 11.13 -6.40
CA VAL A 24 -3.96 10.26 -5.75
C VAL A 24 -4.71 9.16 -5.01
N VAL A 25 -4.53 7.89 -5.40
CA VAL A 25 -5.14 6.73 -4.75
C VAL A 25 -4.10 6.07 -3.84
N CYS A 26 -4.39 6.01 -2.54
CA CYS A 26 -3.53 5.41 -1.53
C CYS A 26 -4.01 3.99 -1.19
N VAL A 27 -3.13 3.01 -1.39
CA VAL A 27 -3.40 1.57 -1.24
C VAL A 27 -2.53 1.01 -0.11
N PRO A 28 -3.12 0.58 1.02
CA PRO A 28 -2.37 0.08 2.17
C PRO A 28 -1.83 -1.33 1.96
N GLY A 29 -0.94 -1.74 2.86
CA GLY A 29 -0.44 -3.10 2.96
C GLY A 29 -1.41 -4.05 3.66
N MET A 30 -1.05 -5.35 3.68
CA MET A 30 -1.83 -6.37 4.39
C MET A 30 -1.85 -6.10 5.90
N GLY A 31 -3.00 -6.35 6.52
CA GLY A 31 -3.18 -6.12 7.95
C GLY A 31 -3.45 -4.66 8.33
N GLU A 32 -3.36 -3.75 7.37
CA GLU A 32 -3.59 -2.32 7.52
C GLU A 32 -4.97 -1.86 7.07
N SER A 33 -5.25 -0.60 7.28
CA SER A 33 -6.40 0.10 6.72
C SER A 33 -5.96 1.41 6.05
N ARG A 34 -6.89 2.08 5.39
CA ARG A 34 -6.66 3.42 4.80
C ARG A 34 -6.05 4.43 5.77
N ALA A 35 -6.24 4.22 7.09
CA ALA A 35 -5.68 5.08 8.14
C ALA A 35 -4.13 5.05 8.20
N SER A 36 -3.46 4.11 7.53
CA SER A 36 -1.99 4.11 7.41
C SER A 36 -1.46 5.38 6.72
N PHE A 37 -2.29 6.04 5.89
CA PHE A 37 -1.95 7.28 5.19
C PHE A 37 -2.40 8.57 5.90
N ARG A 38 -2.93 8.48 7.15
CA ARG A 38 -3.50 9.60 7.90
C ARG A 38 -2.57 10.80 8.09
N HIS A 39 -1.26 10.57 8.15
CA HIS A 39 -0.26 11.63 8.29
C HIS A 39 0.24 12.15 6.94
N LEU A 40 0.22 11.34 5.89
CA LEU A 40 0.63 11.74 4.54
C LEU A 40 -0.47 12.54 3.81
N ALA A 41 -1.73 12.11 3.93
CA ALA A 41 -2.85 12.65 3.17
C ALA A 41 -3.05 14.16 3.34
N PRO A 42 -2.94 14.76 4.55
CA PRO A 42 -3.08 16.20 4.73
C PRO A 42 -2.06 17.01 3.91
N GLY A 43 -0.82 16.55 3.83
CA GLY A 43 0.23 17.21 3.05
C GLY A 43 -0.03 17.14 1.53
N LEU A 44 -0.51 16.00 1.03
CA LEU A 44 -0.91 15.85 -0.38
C LEU A 44 -2.10 16.77 -0.72
N VAL A 45 -3.08 16.88 0.19
CA VAL A 45 -4.22 17.80 0.02
C VAL A 45 -3.76 19.25 0.01
N ALA A 46 -2.86 19.63 0.93
CA ALA A 46 -2.28 20.98 0.97
C ALA A 46 -1.48 21.30 -0.31
N ALA A 47 -0.92 20.30 -0.96
CA ALA A 47 -0.25 20.42 -2.26
C ALA A 47 -1.21 20.41 -3.46
N GLY A 48 -2.53 20.46 -3.23
CA GLY A 48 -3.55 20.60 -4.28
C GLY A 48 -3.98 19.29 -4.93
N HIS A 49 -3.82 18.15 -4.24
CA HIS A 49 -4.28 16.85 -4.73
C HIS A 49 -5.63 16.43 -4.13
N ARG A 50 -6.40 15.67 -4.90
CA ARG A 50 -7.54 14.91 -4.42
C ARG A 50 -7.03 13.54 -3.99
N VAL A 51 -7.08 13.25 -2.69
CA VAL A 51 -6.54 12.01 -2.11
C VAL A 51 -7.67 11.04 -1.79
N ALA A 52 -7.61 9.84 -2.35
CA ALA A 52 -8.52 8.74 -2.10
C ALA A 52 -7.77 7.63 -1.35
N MET A 53 -8.07 7.43 -0.09
CA MET A 53 -7.49 6.37 0.74
C MET A 53 -8.46 5.20 0.76
N MET A 54 -8.05 4.03 0.25
CA MET A 54 -8.90 2.84 0.21
C MET A 54 -8.51 1.80 1.27
N ASP A 55 -9.47 0.98 1.69
CA ASP A 55 -9.19 -0.24 2.41
C ASP A 55 -9.10 -1.41 1.43
N LEU A 56 -8.10 -2.29 1.57
CA LEU A 56 -8.04 -3.54 0.83
C LEU A 56 -9.29 -4.40 1.11
N ARG A 57 -9.66 -5.26 0.15
CA ARG A 57 -10.70 -6.28 0.38
C ARG A 57 -10.38 -7.08 1.63
N GLY A 58 -11.38 -7.29 2.49
CA GLY A 58 -11.22 -7.98 3.75
C GLY A 58 -10.60 -7.15 4.88
N HIS A 59 -10.20 -5.90 4.65
CA HIS A 59 -9.58 -5.01 5.63
C HIS A 59 -10.46 -3.79 5.93
N GLY A 60 -10.16 -3.11 7.02
CA GLY A 60 -10.83 -1.87 7.40
C GLY A 60 -12.35 -1.97 7.39
N ASP A 61 -13.00 -1.12 6.62
CA ASP A 61 -14.46 -1.10 6.41
C ASP A 61 -14.89 -1.76 5.08
N SER A 62 -13.94 -2.18 4.22
CA SER A 62 -14.24 -2.97 3.00
C SER A 62 -14.86 -4.33 3.36
N SER A 63 -15.70 -4.91 2.54
CA SER A 63 -16.31 -6.22 2.76
C SER A 63 -15.28 -7.34 2.91
N ALA A 64 -15.65 -8.42 3.61
CA ALA A 64 -14.83 -9.62 3.78
C ALA A 64 -15.36 -10.85 3.02
N ASP A 65 -16.33 -10.65 2.13
CA ASP A 65 -17.02 -11.73 1.41
C ASP A 65 -16.59 -11.76 -0.06
N PHE A 66 -15.26 -11.87 -0.27
CA PHE A 66 -14.66 -12.04 -1.58
C PHE A 66 -14.10 -13.45 -1.75
N ASP A 67 -13.96 -13.89 -3.01
CA ASP A 67 -13.40 -15.19 -3.34
C ASP A 67 -11.86 -15.19 -3.36
N ALA A 68 -11.25 -14.04 -3.68
CA ALA A 68 -9.80 -13.85 -3.75
C ALA A 68 -9.35 -12.63 -2.95
N TYR A 69 -8.12 -12.70 -2.40
CA TYR A 69 -7.49 -11.66 -1.59
C TYR A 69 -6.02 -11.44 -2.00
N ASP A 70 -5.68 -11.83 -3.22
CA ASP A 70 -4.34 -11.73 -3.80
C ASP A 70 -4.10 -10.37 -4.48
N ASP A 71 -2.89 -10.17 -4.98
CA ASP A 71 -2.48 -8.93 -5.64
C ASP A 71 -3.31 -8.60 -6.89
N PRO A 72 -3.63 -9.56 -7.80
CA PRO A 72 -4.49 -9.27 -8.94
C PRO A 72 -5.88 -8.81 -8.55
N ALA A 73 -6.45 -9.42 -7.51
CA ALA A 73 -7.74 -9.02 -6.99
C ALA A 73 -7.70 -7.61 -6.39
N ALA A 74 -6.65 -7.26 -5.65
CA ALA A 74 -6.44 -5.92 -5.12
C ALA A 74 -6.20 -4.88 -6.24
N ALA A 75 -5.46 -5.23 -7.29
CA ALA A 75 -5.26 -4.38 -8.47
C ALA A 75 -6.57 -4.05 -9.18
N SER A 76 -7.44 -5.05 -9.35
CA SER A 76 -8.79 -4.85 -9.90
C SER A 76 -9.63 -3.89 -9.04
N ASP A 77 -9.46 -3.89 -7.71
CA ASP A 77 -10.12 -2.93 -6.82
C ASP A 77 -9.55 -1.53 -6.99
N VAL A 78 -8.23 -1.37 -7.14
CA VAL A 78 -7.58 -0.08 -7.41
C VAL A 78 -8.16 0.54 -8.68
N LEU A 79 -8.26 -0.24 -9.76
CA LEU A 79 -8.83 0.23 -11.03
C LEU A 79 -10.31 0.63 -10.88
N ALA A 80 -11.11 -0.14 -10.14
CA ALA A 80 -12.49 0.21 -9.86
C ALA A 80 -12.63 1.50 -9.02
N VAL A 81 -11.72 1.73 -8.08
CA VAL A 81 -11.66 2.99 -7.32
C VAL A 81 -11.35 4.17 -8.26
N ILE A 82 -10.37 4.02 -9.15
CA ILE A 82 -10.05 5.05 -10.15
C ILE A 82 -11.26 5.36 -11.03
N ASP A 83 -11.94 4.33 -11.55
CA ASP A 83 -13.13 4.49 -12.41
C ASP A 83 -14.26 5.24 -11.68
N ALA A 84 -14.56 4.83 -10.45
CA ALA A 84 -15.62 5.44 -9.65
C ALA A 84 -15.32 6.91 -9.28
N LEU A 85 -14.05 7.31 -9.31
CA LEU A 85 -13.60 8.65 -8.96
C LEU A 85 -13.27 9.55 -10.17
N GLY A 86 -13.56 9.12 -11.39
CA GLY A 86 -13.41 9.94 -12.60
C GLY A 86 -12.54 9.35 -13.69
N GLY A 87 -12.06 8.10 -13.53
CA GLY A 87 -11.41 7.32 -14.59
C GLY A 87 -9.92 7.57 -14.81
N GLY A 88 -9.28 8.43 -14.08
CA GLY A 88 -7.84 8.75 -14.22
C GLY A 88 -7.53 9.82 -15.27
N PRO A 89 -6.23 10.03 -15.64
CA PRO A 89 -5.06 9.33 -15.08
C PRO A 89 -4.82 9.67 -13.60
N ALA A 90 -4.54 8.65 -12.79
CA ALA A 90 -4.29 8.82 -11.37
C ALA A 90 -2.82 8.55 -11.01
N THR A 91 -2.36 9.12 -9.90
CA THR A 91 -1.18 8.61 -9.19
C THR A 91 -1.63 7.53 -8.21
N VAL A 92 -0.96 6.38 -8.19
CA VAL A 92 -1.23 5.34 -7.18
C VAL A 92 -0.07 5.27 -6.20
N VAL A 93 -0.37 5.44 -4.91
CA VAL A 93 0.57 5.32 -3.80
C VAL A 93 0.32 4.00 -3.11
N GLY A 94 1.16 3.01 -3.34
CA GLY A 94 1.01 1.67 -2.76
C GLY A 94 2.06 1.40 -1.69
N ASN A 95 1.62 0.89 -0.52
CA ASN A 95 2.53 0.42 0.51
C ASN A 95 2.50 -1.12 0.57
N SER A 96 3.67 -1.76 0.69
CA SER A 96 3.78 -3.21 0.89
C SER A 96 3.05 -4.00 -0.22
N MET A 97 2.11 -4.88 0.10
CA MET A 97 1.21 -5.54 -0.85
C MET A 97 0.44 -4.56 -1.74
N GLY A 98 0.10 -3.37 -1.23
CA GLY A 98 -0.52 -2.30 -2.02
C GLY A 98 0.36 -1.81 -3.17
N ALA A 99 1.68 -1.95 -3.05
CA ALA A 99 2.62 -1.66 -4.14
C ALA A 99 2.51 -2.69 -5.28
N ALA A 100 2.38 -3.99 -4.96
CA ALA A 100 2.13 -5.02 -5.97
C ALA A 100 0.80 -4.78 -6.71
N ALA A 101 -0.26 -4.44 -5.97
CA ALA A 101 -1.54 -4.07 -6.57
C ALA A 101 -1.43 -2.84 -7.49
N ALA A 102 -0.65 -1.83 -7.10
CA ALA A 102 -0.39 -0.63 -7.89
C ALA A 102 0.37 -0.95 -9.20
N VAL A 103 1.39 -1.80 -9.13
CA VAL A 103 2.16 -2.28 -10.30
C VAL A 103 1.23 -3.00 -11.28
N LEU A 104 0.45 -3.96 -10.80
CA LEU A 104 -0.48 -4.71 -11.63
C LEU A 104 -1.55 -3.81 -12.27
N ALA A 105 -2.11 -2.87 -11.51
CA ALA A 105 -3.09 -1.91 -12.03
C ALA A 105 -2.48 -1.03 -13.14
N ALA A 106 -1.23 -0.58 -12.98
CA ALA A 106 -0.53 0.23 -13.97
C ALA A 106 -0.18 -0.56 -15.24
N ALA A 107 0.20 -1.84 -15.11
CA ALA A 107 0.47 -2.72 -16.23
C ALA A 107 -0.82 -3.07 -16.99
N GLU A 108 -1.90 -3.38 -16.29
CA GLU A 108 -3.20 -3.74 -16.89
C GLU A 108 -3.84 -2.55 -17.62
N ARG A 109 -3.78 -1.34 -17.03
CA ARG A 109 -4.41 -0.15 -17.60
C ARG A 109 -3.50 1.08 -17.56
N PRO A 110 -2.49 1.16 -18.47
CA PRO A 110 -1.52 2.26 -18.47
C PRO A 110 -2.16 3.65 -18.58
N ALA A 111 -3.28 3.78 -19.27
CA ALA A 111 -4.02 5.05 -19.39
C ALA A 111 -4.68 5.52 -18.07
N ALA A 112 -4.96 4.60 -17.15
CA ALA A 112 -5.59 4.91 -15.87
C ALA A 112 -4.57 5.31 -14.79
N VAL A 113 -3.30 4.89 -14.91
CA VAL A 113 -2.25 5.14 -13.91
C VAL A 113 -1.07 5.84 -14.55
N SER A 114 -0.88 7.11 -14.24
CA SER A 114 0.20 7.93 -14.81
C SER A 114 1.49 7.90 -13.98
N ARG A 115 1.38 7.70 -12.68
CA ARG A 115 2.52 7.66 -11.75
C ARG A 115 2.31 6.60 -10.68
N LEU A 116 3.43 6.01 -10.26
CA LEU A 116 3.49 5.09 -9.11
C LEU A 116 4.40 5.69 -8.03
N VAL A 117 3.94 5.67 -6.78
CA VAL A 117 4.78 5.84 -5.60
C VAL A 117 4.67 4.55 -4.79
N LEU A 118 5.76 3.81 -4.72
CA LEU A 118 5.81 2.50 -4.07
C LEU A 118 6.58 2.61 -2.76
N ILE A 119 5.90 2.38 -1.63
CA ILE A 119 6.45 2.55 -0.29
C ILE A 119 6.68 1.17 0.33
N GLY A 120 7.94 0.81 0.66
CA GLY A 120 8.29 -0.50 1.18
C GLY A 120 7.74 -1.65 0.31
N PRO A 121 8.01 -1.66 -1.01
CA PRO A 121 7.24 -2.44 -1.97
C PRO A 121 7.54 -3.93 -1.90
N PHE A 122 6.48 -4.74 -1.78
CA PHE A 122 6.53 -6.18 -2.03
C PHE A 122 6.00 -6.46 -3.45
N VAL A 123 6.91 -6.44 -4.45
CA VAL A 123 6.58 -6.69 -5.86
C VAL A 123 7.19 -7.99 -6.39
N ARG A 124 7.89 -8.73 -5.53
CA ARG A 124 8.39 -10.08 -5.78
C ARG A 124 8.30 -10.93 -4.53
N ASP A 125 8.34 -12.25 -4.71
CA ASP A 125 8.31 -13.18 -3.58
C ASP A 125 9.65 -13.19 -2.85
N HIS A 126 9.59 -13.01 -1.52
CA HIS A 126 10.72 -13.19 -0.62
C HIS A 126 10.53 -14.47 0.22
N GLY A 127 11.63 -15.19 0.44
CA GLY A 127 11.66 -16.36 1.29
C GLY A 127 11.27 -17.68 0.60
N SER A 128 11.34 -18.75 1.36
CA SER A 128 11.15 -20.13 0.93
C SER A 128 9.72 -20.63 1.17
N ALA A 129 9.38 -21.79 0.59
CA ALA A 129 8.12 -22.48 0.92
C ALA A 129 8.02 -22.80 2.42
N ALA A 130 9.14 -23.08 3.08
CA ALA A 130 9.18 -23.34 4.51
C ALA A 130 8.85 -22.07 5.35
N SER A 131 9.36 -20.90 4.97
CA SER A 131 9.03 -19.64 5.65
C SER A 131 7.56 -19.27 5.48
N ARG A 132 6.99 -19.51 4.30
CA ARG A 132 5.55 -19.33 4.06
C ARG A 132 4.68 -20.27 4.90
N LEU A 133 5.11 -21.54 5.05
CA LEU A 133 4.41 -22.49 5.94
C LEU A 133 4.51 -22.05 7.40
N LEU A 134 5.70 -21.62 7.85
CA LEU A 134 5.91 -21.11 9.20
C LEU A 134 4.98 -19.91 9.49
N LEU A 135 4.89 -18.95 8.56
CA LEU A 135 4.00 -17.80 8.70
C LEU A 135 2.53 -18.22 8.88
N ARG A 136 2.07 -19.25 8.14
CA ARG A 136 0.71 -19.80 8.31
C ARG A 136 0.47 -20.35 9.72
N VAL A 137 1.46 -21.06 10.27
CA VAL A 137 1.39 -21.59 11.64
C VAL A 137 1.41 -20.45 12.66
N LEU A 138 2.29 -19.48 12.49
CA LEU A 138 2.41 -18.32 13.38
C LEU A 138 1.13 -17.46 13.39
N LEU A 139 0.43 -17.35 12.27
CA LEU A 139 -0.82 -16.59 12.17
C LEU A 139 -2.08 -17.44 12.41
N ALA A 140 -1.93 -18.72 12.82
CA ALA A 140 -3.07 -19.56 13.17
C ALA A 140 -3.74 -19.10 14.47
N ARG A 141 -5.03 -19.39 14.61
CA ARG A 141 -5.75 -19.18 15.90
C ARG A 141 -5.37 -20.27 16.89
N PRO A 142 -5.32 -19.97 18.19
CA PRO A 142 -5.75 -18.72 18.84
C PRO A 142 -4.67 -17.65 18.95
N TRP A 143 -3.40 -17.94 18.75
CA TRP A 143 -2.26 -17.08 19.05
C TRP A 143 -1.92 -16.05 17.94
N GLY A 144 -2.40 -16.24 16.72
CA GLY A 144 -1.99 -15.45 15.55
C GLY A 144 -2.14 -13.93 15.74
N ALA A 145 -3.19 -13.48 16.43
CA ALA A 145 -3.38 -12.05 16.69
C ALA A 145 -2.31 -11.45 17.62
N ALA A 146 -1.80 -12.23 18.57
CA ALA A 146 -0.72 -11.80 19.45
C ALA A 146 0.62 -11.76 18.70
N VAL A 147 0.88 -12.78 17.88
CA VAL A 147 2.06 -12.83 17.00
C VAL A 147 2.05 -11.65 16.04
N TRP A 148 0.92 -11.40 15.36
CA TRP A 148 0.79 -10.27 14.44
C TRP A 148 1.01 -8.93 15.15
N ARG A 149 0.47 -8.75 16.35
CA ARG A 149 0.69 -7.53 17.13
C ARG A 149 2.18 -7.28 17.39
N GLY A 150 2.93 -8.31 17.80
CA GLY A 150 4.37 -8.20 18.04
C GLY A 150 5.16 -7.88 16.77
N TYR A 151 4.87 -8.60 15.69
CA TYR A 151 5.48 -8.37 14.39
C TYR A 151 5.17 -6.98 13.84
N TYR A 152 3.90 -6.59 13.80
CA TYR A 152 3.47 -5.28 13.33
C TYR A 152 4.18 -4.15 14.07
N GLY A 153 4.27 -4.24 15.42
CA GLY A 153 4.99 -3.26 16.22
C GLY A 153 6.50 -3.21 15.95
N SER A 154 7.08 -4.27 15.40
CA SER A 154 8.50 -4.34 15.03
C SER A 154 8.82 -3.71 13.67
N LEU A 155 7.82 -3.47 12.84
CA LEU A 155 7.96 -2.89 11.49
C LEU A 155 8.23 -1.37 11.52
N PHE A 156 8.00 -0.72 12.64
CA PHE A 156 8.29 0.70 12.82
C PHE A 156 9.77 0.91 13.15
N GLY A 157 10.36 1.95 12.56
CA GLY A 157 11.75 2.31 12.77
C GLY A 157 12.01 3.04 14.09
N GLU A 158 12.96 3.98 14.07
CA GLU A 158 13.42 4.68 15.27
C GLU A 158 12.39 5.69 15.82
N ARG A 159 11.56 6.26 14.93
CA ARG A 159 10.58 7.29 15.27
C ARG A 159 9.16 6.76 15.03
N ARG A 160 8.46 6.52 16.13
CA ARG A 160 7.06 6.15 16.08
C ARG A 160 6.19 7.41 16.07
N PRO A 161 5.07 7.43 15.29
CA PRO A 161 4.10 8.51 15.38
C PRO A 161 3.55 8.63 16.81
N ALA A 162 3.15 9.83 17.22
CA ALA A 162 2.58 10.05 18.55
C ALA A 162 1.33 9.21 18.85
N ASP A 163 0.57 8.87 17.80
CA ASP A 163 -0.65 8.05 17.86
C ASP A 163 -0.40 6.56 17.54
N HIS A 164 0.86 6.10 17.55
CA HIS A 164 1.24 4.74 17.18
C HIS A 164 0.44 3.67 17.90
N ASP A 165 0.37 3.73 19.24
CA ASP A 165 -0.29 2.69 20.04
C ASP A 165 -1.80 2.65 19.81
N GLU A 166 -2.41 3.81 19.58
CA GLU A 166 -3.83 3.92 19.22
C GLU A 166 -4.06 3.31 17.83
N HIS A 167 -3.22 3.64 16.86
CA HIS A 167 -3.30 3.11 15.50
C HIS A 167 -3.15 1.58 15.47
N VAL A 168 -2.14 1.03 16.14
CA VAL A 168 -1.94 -0.42 16.28
C VAL A 168 -3.15 -1.10 16.92
N SER A 169 -3.68 -0.50 17.99
CA SER A 169 -4.84 -1.04 18.69
C SER A 169 -6.08 -1.04 17.79
N ARG A 170 -6.28 0.01 17.00
CA ARG A 170 -7.36 0.13 16.01
C ARG A 170 -7.22 -0.89 14.88
N ALA A 171 -6.03 -1.04 14.28
CA ALA A 171 -5.77 -2.01 13.23
C ALA A 171 -6.08 -3.44 13.70
N LEU A 172 -5.64 -3.81 14.90
CA LEU A 172 -5.93 -5.11 15.49
C LEU A 172 -7.43 -5.29 15.81
N ALA A 173 -8.12 -4.25 16.26
CA ALA A 173 -9.57 -4.29 16.50
C ALA A 173 -10.34 -4.54 15.19
N LEU A 174 -9.94 -3.91 14.09
CA LEU A 174 -10.50 -4.13 12.77
C LEU A 174 -10.33 -5.59 12.32
N LEU A 175 -9.15 -6.19 12.49
CA LEU A 175 -8.90 -7.59 12.14
C LEU A 175 -9.68 -8.60 12.98
N ARG A 176 -10.19 -8.20 14.16
CA ARG A 176 -11.04 -9.05 15.02
C ARG A 176 -12.51 -9.10 14.58
N ARG A 177 -12.96 -8.19 13.73
CA ARG A 177 -14.33 -8.20 13.20
C ARG A 177 -14.62 -9.52 12.45
N PRO A 178 -15.88 -9.95 12.33
CA PRO A 178 -16.26 -11.18 11.63
C PRO A 178 -15.68 -11.24 10.21
N GLY A 179 -15.11 -12.39 9.85
CA GLY A 179 -14.53 -12.63 8.52
C GLY A 179 -13.13 -12.03 8.29
N ARG A 180 -12.75 -10.94 9.00
CA ARG A 180 -11.52 -10.16 8.72
C ARG A 180 -10.24 -10.96 8.94
N TRP A 181 -10.16 -11.72 10.04
CA TRP A 181 -8.97 -12.54 10.29
C TRP A 181 -8.75 -13.60 9.21
N ARG A 182 -9.83 -14.21 8.69
CA ARG A 182 -9.73 -15.16 7.58
C ARG A 182 -9.26 -14.48 6.29
N ALA A 183 -9.80 -13.30 5.99
CA ALA A 183 -9.38 -12.49 4.85
C ALA A 183 -7.89 -12.10 4.96
N PHE A 184 -7.46 -11.60 6.12
CA PHE A 184 -6.05 -11.29 6.39
C PHE A 184 -5.15 -12.52 6.22
N GLN A 185 -5.53 -13.70 6.76
CA GLN A 185 -4.77 -14.92 6.52
C GLN A 185 -4.74 -15.33 5.03
N ALA A 186 -5.74 -14.96 4.24
CA ALA A 186 -5.74 -15.21 2.81
C ALA A 186 -4.77 -14.27 2.08
N THR A 187 -4.70 -12.99 2.46
CA THR A 187 -3.70 -12.05 1.90
C THR A 187 -2.26 -12.49 2.18
N THR A 188 -1.97 -13.06 3.38
CA THR A 188 -0.62 -13.57 3.70
C THR A 188 -0.20 -14.81 2.88
N ARG A 189 -1.09 -15.33 2.04
CA ARG A 189 -0.82 -16.46 1.13
C ARG A 189 -0.64 -16.02 -0.31
N THR A 190 -0.77 -14.73 -0.59
CA THR A 190 -0.56 -14.20 -1.93
C THR A 190 0.88 -14.51 -2.39
N SER A 191 1.04 -14.64 -3.70
CA SER A 191 2.35 -14.62 -4.35
C SER A 191 2.47 -13.29 -5.09
N HIS A 192 3.59 -12.65 -4.96
CA HIS A 192 3.92 -11.42 -5.69
C HIS A 192 4.51 -11.68 -7.08
N ALA A 193 4.64 -12.97 -7.48
CA ALA A 193 5.14 -13.34 -8.80
C ALA A 193 4.35 -12.71 -9.98
N PRO A 194 3.02 -12.53 -9.91
CA PRO A 194 2.30 -11.79 -10.94
C PRO A 194 2.75 -10.33 -11.08
N ALA A 195 3.03 -9.64 -9.96
CA ALA A 195 3.53 -8.27 -9.97
C ALA A 195 4.97 -8.21 -10.51
N GLU A 196 5.84 -9.15 -10.11
CA GLU A 196 7.20 -9.26 -10.64
C GLU A 196 7.21 -9.45 -12.15
N ALA A 197 6.37 -10.34 -12.68
CA ALA A 197 6.25 -10.56 -14.12
C ALA A 197 5.76 -9.33 -14.89
N ALA A 198 4.93 -8.49 -14.26
CA ALA A 198 4.36 -7.30 -14.88
C ALA A 198 5.27 -6.06 -14.84
N LEU A 199 6.39 -6.08 -14.10
CA LEU A 199 7.27 -4.90 -13.93
C LEU A 199 7.72 -4.29 -15.26
N SER A 200 8.07 -5.12 -16.23
CA SER A 200 8.53 -4.66 -17.55
C SER A 200 7.45 -3.99 -18.41
N GLU A 201 6.17 -4.26 -18.11
CA GLU A 201 5.00 -3.73 -18.82
C GLU A 201 4.55 -2.37 -18.28
N VAL A 202 5.05 -1.97 -17.10
CA VAL A 202 4.69 -0.69 -16.50
C VAL A 202 5.35 0.46 -17.26
N SER A 203 4.52 1.38 -17.77
CA SER A 203 4.97 2.62 -18.42
C SER A 203 4.85 3.85 -17.52
N ALA A 204 4.19 3.73 -16.38
CA ALA A 204 4.01 4.82 -15.42
C ALA A 204 5.35 5.26 -14.82
N ALA A 205 5.58 6.57 -14.74
CA ALA A 205 6.73 7.09 -13.99
C ALA A 205 6.67 6.58 -12.55
N THR A 206 7.81 6.10 -12.02
CA THR A 206 7.85 5.42 -10.73
C THR A 206 8.85 6.05 -9.77
N LEU A 207 8.42 6.26 -8.52
CA LEU A 207 9.22 6.60 -7.36
C LEU A 207 9.08 5.49 -6.29
N VAL A 208 10.18 4.90 -5.88
CA VAL A 208 10.24 4.01 -4.73
C VAL A 208 10.65 4.79 -3.49
N ILE A 209 9.95 4.60 -2.38
CA ILE A 209 10.29 5.15 -1.07
C ILE A 209 10.51 3.99 -0.11
N MET A 210 11.66 3.96 0.55
CA MET A 210 12.03 2.87 1.46
C MET A 210 12.60 3.45 2.76
N GLY A 211 12.17 2.91 3.90
CA GLY A 211 12.81 3.17 5.17
C GLY A 211 14.12 2.39 5.30
N ASP A 212 15.21 3.02 5.78
CA ASP A 212 16.49 2.34 5.95
C ASP A 212 16.50 1.36 7.14
N ARG A 213 15.44 1.36 7.94
CA ARG A 213 15.20 0.44 9.08
C ARG A 213 14.07 -0.55 8.79
N ASP A 214 13.66 -0.70 7.54
CA ASP A 214 12.62 -1.66 7.17
C ASP A 214 13.12 -3.10 7.36
N ARG A 215 12.56 -3.77 8.38
CA ARG A 215 12.98 -5.12 8.78
C ARG A 215 12.44 -6.23 7.88
N ASP A 216 11.51 -5.91 7.00
CA ASP A 216 10.97 -6.89 6.04
C ASP A 216 11.98 -7.22 4.94
N PHE A 217 13.00 -6.37 4.78
CA PHE A 217 14.06 -6.57 3.79
C PHE A 217 15.42 -6.72 4.47
N PRO A 218 16.21 -7.76 4.10
CA PRO A 218 17.58 -7.91 4.60
C PRO A 218 18.48 -6.73 4.26
N ASP A 219 18.27 -6.13 3.09
CA ASP A 219 18.93 -4.92 2.60
C ASP A 219 17.89 -4.03 1.92
N PRO A 220 17.29 -3.08 2.67
CA PRO A 220 16.25 -2.20 2.14
C PRO A 220 16.71 -1.34 0.96
N GLU A 221 17.97 -0.86 0.95
CA GLU A 221 18.47 -0.02 -0.14
C GLU A 221 18.67 -0.83 -1.41
N ALA A 222 19.25 -2.02 -1.30
CA ALA A 222 19.39 -2.93 -2.45
C ALA A 222 18.02 -3.31 -3.05
N GLU A 223 17.01 -3.55 -2.21
CA GLU A 223 15.65 -3.83 -2.68
C GLU A 223 15.02 -2.60 -3.37
N ALA A 224 15.15 -1.41 -2.77
CA ALA A 224 14.64 -0.18 -3.36
C ALA A 224 15.30 0.10 -4.74
N GLY A 225 16.61 -0.10 -4.85
CA GLY A 225 17.35 0.02 -6.10
C GLY A 225 16.87 -0.97 -7.15
N TRP A 226 16.73 -2.24 -6.78
CA TRP A 226 16.26 -3.28 -7.69
C TRP A 226 14.86 -2.99 -8.24
N VAL A 227 13.91 -2.59 -7.37
CA VAL A 227 12.55 -2.23 -7.81
C VAL A 227 12.57 -1.01 -8.71
N ALA A 228 13.36 0.02 -8.36
CA ALA A 228 13.48 1.24 -9.16
C ALA A 228 14.06 0.94 -10.54
N ASP A 229 15.11 0.14 -10.62
CA ASP A 229 15.74 -0.25 -11.88
C ASP A 229 14.78 -1.06 -12.77
N ALA A 230 14.07 -2.04 -12.20
CA ALA A 230 13.09 -2.86 -12.91
C ALA A 230 11.95 -2.02 -13.52
N LEU A 231 11.56 -0.93 -12.84
CA LEU A 231 10.52 0.00 -13.28
C LEU A 231 11.06 1.24 -14.02
N ARG A 232 12.36 1.31 -14.29
CA ARG A 232 13.02 2.47 -14.91
C ARG A 232 12.72 3.78 -14.16
N GLY A 233 12.57 3.65 -12.84
CA GLY A 233 12.21 4.72 -11.92
C GLY A 233 13.42 5.24 -11.12
N ARG A 234 13.11 5.84 -9.99
CA ARG A 234 14.10 6.30 -9.01
C ARG A 234 13.67 5.90 -7.60
N TYR A 235 14.59 5.87 -6.66
CA TYR A 235 14.27 5.61 -5.27
C TYR A 235 14.75 6.72 -4.33
N ARG A 236 14.16 6.75 -3.12
CA ARG A 236 14.55 7.59 -1.99
C ARG A 236 14.51 6.79 -0.71
N MET A 237 15.63 6.79 0.01
CA MET A 237 15.69 6.23 1.35
C MET A 237 15.21 7.29 2.37
N ILE A 238 14.43 6.86 3.36
CA ILE A 238 14.01 7.69 4.50
C ILE A 238 14.74 7.20 5.73
N ALA A 239 15.70 8.03 6.21
CA ALA A 239 16.56 7.68 7.32
C ALA A 239 15.78 7.51 8.63
N GLY A 240 16.04 6.41 9.34
CA GLY A 240 15.39 6.06 10.61
C GLY A 240 13.95 5.57 10.49
N ALA A 241 13.36 5.51 9.29
CA ALA A 241 12.02 4.95 9.08
C ALA A 241 12.07 3.43 8.88
N GLY A 242 11.02 2.74 9.35
CA GLY A 242 10.76 1.34 9.08
C GLY A 242 9.89 1.14 7.84
N HIS A 243 8.96 0.21 7.93
CA HIS A 243 8.08 -0.20 6.82
C HIS A 243 7.00 0.82 6.44
N TYR A 244 6.75 1.80 7.32
CA TYR A 244 5.67 2.78 7.16
C TYR A 244 6.17 4.23 7.12
N PRO A 245 7.11 4.62 6.20
CA PRO A 245 7.61 6.00 6.13
C PRO A 245 6.50 7.04 6.04
N MET A 246 5.38 6.73 5.34
CA MET A 246 4.22 7.60 5.20
C MET A 246 3.48 7.88 6.52
N ALA A 247 3.69 7.06 7.54
CA ALA A 247 3.13 7.25 8.88
C ALA A 247 4.19 7.71 9.89
N GLU A 248 5.41 7.20 9.80
CA GLU A 248 6.51 7.46 10.74
C GLU A 248 7.17 8.82 10.53
N GLN A 249 7.41 9.16 9.28
CA GLN A 249 8.11 10.35 8.85
C GLN A 249 7.41 10.96 7.62
N ALA A 250 6.12 11.27 7.79
CA ALA A 250 5.25 11.73 6.71
C ALA A 250 5.79 12.96 5.98
N ASP A 251 6.42 13.90 6.70
CA ASP A 251 7.01 15.09 6.11
C ASP A 251 8.19 14.75 5.18
N ALA A 252 9.04 13.79 5.57
CA ALA A 252 10.16 13.34 4.73
C ALA A 252 9.64 12.56 3.50
N ALA A 253 8.65 11.69 3.69
CA ALA A 253 8.00 11.00 2.58
C ALA A 253 7.33 11.99 1.61
N LEU A 254 6.63 12.98 2.12
CA LEU A 254 6.00 14.04 1.33
C LEU A 254 7.04 14.87 0.57
N ALA A 255 8.13 15.26 1.23
CA ALA A 255 9.22 16.00 0.58
C ALA A 255 9.88 15.22 -0.57
N ALA A 256 9.92 13.89 -0.47
CA ALA A 256 10.38 13.02 -1.56
C ALA A 256 9.34 12.92 -2.71
N MET A 257 8.06 12.94 -2.36
CA MET A 257 6.96 12.76 -3.32
C MET A 257 6.64 14.03 -4.12
N LEU A 258 6.57 15.19 -3.49
CA LEU A 258 6.05 16.42 -4.11
C LEU A 258 6.79 16.83 -5.38
N PRO A 259 8.14 16.81 -5.45
CA PRO A 259 8.84 17.10 -6.70
C PRO A 259 8.52 16.10 -7.82
N PHE A 260 8.20 14.86 -7.46
CA PHE A 260 7.85 13.80 -8.42
C PHE A 260 6.40 13.94 -8.92
N LEU A 261 5.48 14.43 -8.08
CA LEU A 261 4.07 14.61 -8.42
C LEU A 261 3.81 15.85 -9.26
N THR A 262 4.66 16.88 -9.14
CA THR A 262 4.57 18.09 -9.95
C THR A 262 4.95 17.74 -11.39
N PRO A 263 4.13 18.11 -12.42
CA PRO A 263 4.55 17.98 -13.80
C PRO A 263 5.82 18.79 -14.01
N GLU A 264 6.82 18.22 -14.68
CA GLU A 264 7.93 19.03 -15.17
C GLU A 264 7.33 20.15 -16.02
N ALA A 265 7.58 21.39 -15.65
CA ALA A 265 7.24 22.51 -16.51
C ALA A 265 7.96 22.28 -17.84
N ASN A 266 7.18 22.00 -18.90
CA ASN A 266 7.73 21.94 -20.24
C ASN A 266 8.38 23.30 -20.52
N HIS A 267 9.69 23.38 -20.37
CA HIS A 267 10.49 24.43 -20.95
C HIS A 267 10.55 24.12 -22.44
N GLY A 268 9.50 24.58 -23.19
CA GLY A 268 9.46 24.62 -24.63
C GLY A 268 10.45 25.62 -25.20
#